data_e9ff56a2c53214fd0935f9971fb3cb5b
#
_entry.id   e9ff56a2c53214fd0935f9971fb3cb5b
#
_cell.length_a   1.000
_cell.length_b   1.000
_cell.length_c   1.000
_cell.angle_alpha   90.00
_cell.angle_beta   90.00
_cell.angle_gamma   90.00
#
_symmetry.space_group_name_H-M   'P 1'
#
loop_
_entity.id
_entity.type
_entity.pdbx_description
1 polymer ?
#
loop_
_entity_poly.entity_id
_entity_poly.type
_entity_poly.pdbx_seq_one_letter_code
_entity_poly.pdbx_strand_id
1 'polypeptide(L)'
;MNNWSLYNLLHLVANKDVYSNWLTPAHFELDLISKNIRLMRNLLGLPERYQPGTMQAGASASRTIEIDLLPFLRNRNVAVTNQEIQLSDWYYINDWYTDESRSAEIISQQELGMRINHPIRKATTKYPFATIIENGLKIWPSTVERINISYYRPPNEPSFVTSVNTTDGSLEYDEVTSTELEWADHNKLDILHMIMQDMGINIERPDLEQYAGKLVEGGK
;
A
#
# COMPACT_ATOMS: atom_id res chain seq x y z
N MET A 1 -5.54 -17.72 -0.95
CA MET A 1 -6.92 -17.32 -0.56
C MET A 1 -7.43 -16.33 -1.61
N ASN A 2 -8.58 -16.59 -2.23
CA ASN A 2 -9.17 -15.71 -3.24
C ASN A 2 -10.24 -14.76 -2.63
N ASN A 3 -10.68 -13.77 -3.38
CA ASN A 3 -11.69 -12.79 -2.93
C ASN A 3 -13.01 -13.46 -2.52
N TRP A 4 -13.38 -14.56 -3.18
CA TRP A 4 -14.56 -15.36 -2.82
C TRP A 4 -14.47 -15.97 -1.42
N SER A 5 -13.28 -16.49 -1.08
CA SER A 5 -13.03 -17.04 0.26
C SER A 5 -13.10 -15.96 1.35
N LEU A 6 -12.61 -14.75 1.05
CA LEU A 6 -12.72 -13.58 1.94
C LEU A 6 -14.17 -13.18 2.16
N TYR A 7 -14.95 -13.09 1.07
CA TYR A 7 -16.37 -12.76 1.14
C TYR A 7 -17.16 -13.78 1.99
N ASN A 8 -16.94 -15.08 1.74
CA ASN A 8 -17.62 -16.13 2.49
C ASN A 8 -17.22 -16.12 3.99
N LEU A 9 -15.94 -15.87 4.30
CA LEU A 9 -15.49 -15.76 5.68
C LEU A 9 -16.13 -14.58 6.38
N LEU A 10 -16.17 -13.42 5.73
CA LEU A 10 -16.83 -12.23 6.24
C LEU A 10 -18.33 -12.48 6.46
N HIS A 11 -19.00 -13.12 5.49
CA HIS A 11 -20.40 -13.47 5.57
C HIS A 11 -20.70 -14.45 6.72
N LEU A 12 -19.82 -15.41 6.95
CA LEU A 12 -19.91 -16.37 8.06
C LEU A 12 -19.83 -15.65 9.42
N VAL A 13 -18.95 -14.68 9.55
CA VAL A 13 -18.76 -13.90 10.78
C VAL A 13 -19.93 -12.93 10.98
N ALA A 14 -20.34 -12.22 9.93
CA ALA A 14 -21.44 -11.27 9.97
C ALA A 14 -22.80 -11.94 10.25
N ASN A 15 -23.02 -13.16 9.76
CA ASN A 15 -24.27 -13.90 10.00
C ASN A 15 -24.48 -14.34 11.45
N LYS A 16 -23.44 -14.33 12.28
CA LYS A 16 -23.58 -14.59 13.72
C LYS A 16 -24.18 -13.40 14.48
N ASP A 17 -24.05 -12.21 13.90
CA ASP A 17 -24.66 -10.99 14.43
C ASP A 17 -25.86 -10.62 13.56
N VAL A 18 -26.90 -10.01 14.11
CA VAL A 18 -28.22 -9.69 13.53
C VAL A 18 -28.18 -8.84 12.23
N TYR A 19 -27.01 -8.56 11.69
CA TYR A 19 -26.76 -7.65 10.58
C TYR A 19 -26.60 -8.31 9.19
N SER A 20 -27.05 -9.55 9.02
CA SER A 20 -26.80 -10.40 7.84
C SER A 20 -27.25 -9.84 6.47
N ASN A 21 -28.06 -8.80 6.42
CA ASN A 21 -28.55 -8.22 5.16
C ASN A 21 -27.75 -7.02 4.64
N TRP A 22 -26.64 -6.69 5.28
CA TRP A 22 -25.89 -5.46 4.98
C TRP A 22 -24.75 -5.64 3.99
N LEU A 23 -24.18 -6.84 3.91
CA LEU A 23 -23.04 -7.12 3.05
C LEU A 23 -23.50 -7.57 1.67
N THR A 24 -23.62 -6.62 0.77
CA THR A 24 -23.80 -6.94 -0.66
C THR A 24 -22.44 -7.13 -1.34
N PRO A 25 -22.37 -7.89 -2.45
CA PRO A 25 -21.13 -8.01 -3.24
C PRO A 25 -20.54 -6.65 -3.63
N ALA A 26 -21.38 -5.67 -3.98
CA ALA A 26 -20.95 -4.33 -4.35
C ALA A 26 -20.32 -3.56 -3.16
N HIS A 27 -20.88 -3.67 -1.95
CA HIS A 27 -20.27 -3.07 -0.77
C HIS A 27 -18.93 -3.72 -0.44
N PHE A 28 -18.85 -5.04 -0.53
CA PHE A 28 -17.60 -5.78 -0.32
C PHE A 28 -16.51 -5.35 -1.31
N GLU A 29 -16.83 -5.16 -2.57
CA GLU A 29 -15.89 -4.68 -3.59
C GLU A 29 -15.34 -3.29 -3.26
N LEU A 30 -16.22 -2.35 -2.87
CA LEU A 30 -15.80 -1.00 -2.46
C LEU A 30 -14.88 -1.03 -1.23
N ASP A 31 -15.19 -1.89 -0.27
CA ASP A 31 -14.35 -2.08 0.91
C ASP A 31 -13.00 -2.69 0.54
N LEU A 32 -12.96 -3.69 -0.35
CA LEU A 32 -11.72 -4.26 -0.85
C LEU A 32 -10.82 -3.19 -1.50
N ILE A 33 -11.38 -2.36 -2.38
CA ILE A 33 -10.66 -1.27 -3.05
C ILE A 33 -10.07 -0.30 -2.01
N SER A 34 -10.90 0.14 -1.06
CA SER A 34 -10.51 1.09 -0.02
C SER A 34 -9.40 0.53 0.88
N LYS A 35 -9.57 -0.70 1.37
CA LYS A 35 -8.62 -1.32 2.31
C LYS A 35 -7.33 -1.78 1.64
N ASN A 36 -7.37 -2.13 0.36
CA ASN A 36 -6.20 -2.44 -0.46
C ASN A 36 -5.17 -1.29 -0.43
N ILE A 37 -5.63 -0.08 -0.73
CA ILE A 37 -4.78 1.13 -0.69
C ILE A 37 -4.39 1.50 0.75
N ARG A 38 -5.31 1.37 1.71
CA ARG A 38 -5.05 1.67 3.11
C ARG A 38 -3.95 0.78 3.69
N LEU A 39 -3.97 -0.53 3.40
CA LEU A 39 -2.92 -1.45 3.83
C LEU A 39 -1.56 -1.04 3.28
N MET A 40 -1.47 -0.72 1.98
CA MET A 40 -0.23 -0.26 1.39
C MET A 40 0.31 1.00 2.07
N ARG A 41 -0.55 1.97 2.35
CA ARG A 41 -0.14 3.20 3.06
C ARG A 41 0.38 2.91 4.46
N ASN A 42 -0.29 2.00 5.18
CA ASN A 42 0.12 1.60 6.53
C ASN A 42 1.51 0.93 6.51
N LEU A 43 1.73 0.00 5.58
CA LEU A 43 3.02 -0.70 5.44
C LEU A 43 4.15 0.25 5.01
N LEU A 44 3.86 1.25 4.19
CA LEU A 44 4.81 2.31 3.82
C LEU A 44 5.02 3.35 4.93
N GLY A 45 4.31 3.26 6.06
CA GLY A 45 4.37 4.24 7.15
C GLY A 45 3.83 5.62 6.77
N LEU A 46 2.98 5.69 5.74
CA LEU A 46 2.37 6.94 5.31
C LEU A 46 1.19 7.28 6.22
N PRO A 47 1.09 8.51 6.78
CA PRO A 47 0.00 8.88 7.67
C PRO A 47 -1.35 8.86 6.93
N GLU A 48 -2.38 8.38 7.59
CA GLU A 48 -3.75 8.41 7.06
C GLU A 48 -4.28 9.84 6.91
N ARG A 49 -3.83 10.74 7.79
CA ARG A 49 -4.18 12.16 7.78
C ARG A 49 -2.91 13.00 7.90
N TYR A 50 -2.87 14.11 7.16
CA TYR A 50 -1.83 15.11 7.32
C TYR A 50 -1.85 15.66 8.76
N GLN A 51 -0.79 15.41 9.51
CA GLN A 51 -0.56 16.03 10.81
C GLN A 51 0.58 17.04 10.67
N PRO A 52 0.28 18.35 10.70
CA PRO A 52 1.31 19.37 10.62
C PRO A 52 2.30 19.20 11.77
N GLY A 53 3.60 19.14 11.47
CA GLY A 53 4.66 19.07 12.48
C GLY A 53 5.11 17.68 12.91
N THR A 54 4.50 16.61 12.45
CA THR A 54 5.08 15.26 12.56
C THR A 54 6.09 15.07 11.45
N MET A 55 7.39 15.03 11.79
CA MET A 55 8.37 14.44 10.87
C MET A 55 7.93 13.00 10.62
N GLN A 56 7.71 12.66 9.35
CA GLN A 56 7.65 11.26 8.95
C GLN A 56 9.01 10.66 9.33
N ALA A 57 9.07 9.97 10.46
CA ALA A 57 10.13 9.04 10.69
C ALA A 57 10.04 8.05 9.53
N GLY A 58 11.00 8.10 8.62
CA GLY A 58 11.11 7.08 7.59
C GLY A 58 11.01 5.74 8.31
N ALA A 59 9.96 5.00 8.03
CA ALA A 59 9.78 3.73 8.65
C ALA A 59 11.03 2.94 8.31
N SER A 60 11.84 2.66 9.32
CA SER A 60 12.82 1.59 9.24
C SER A 60 11.98 0.33 9.04
N ALA A 61 11.67 0.06 7.77
CA ALA A 61 10.80 -1.04 7.42
C ALA A 61 11.44 -2.30 7.98
N SER A 62 10.71 -3.00 8.82
CA SER A 62 11.18 -4.30 9.26
C SER A 62 11.32 -5.15 7.99
N ARG A 63 12.26 -6.08 7.98
CA ARG A 63 12.49 -6.99 6.84
C ARG A 63 11.21 -7.71 6.39
N THR A 64 10.28 -7.91 7.28
CA THR A 64 8.96 -8.49 7.02
C THR A 64 8.12 -7.57 6.13
N ILE A 65 8.07 -6.27 6.44
CA ILE A 65 7.35 -5.28 5.64
C ILE A 65 7.94 -5.17 4.23
N GLU A 66 9.27 -5.24 4.09
CA GLU A 66 9.92 -5.26 2.78
C GLU A 66 9.47 -6.46 1.95
N ILE A 67 9.36 -7.66 2.57
CA ILE A 67 8.89 -8.88 1.89
C ILE A 67 7.44 -8.71 1.43
N ASP A 68 6.58 -8.15 2.25
CA ASP A 68 5.16 -7.93 1.94
C ASP A 68 4.95 -6.94 0.79
N LEU A 69 5.86 -5.97 0.65
CA LEU A 69 5.84 -4.96 -0.41
C LEU A 69 6.54 -5.40 -1.71
N LEU A 70 7.28 -6.53 -1.71
CA LEU A 70 8.00 -7.01 -2.90
C LEU A 70 7.15 -7.13 -4.17
N PRO A 71 5.88 -7.58 -4.15
CA PRO A 71 5.07 -7.67 -5.36
C PRO A 71 4.86 -6.32 -6.06
N PHE A 72 4.94 -5.24 -5.31
CA PHE A 72 4.73 -3.87 -5.79
C PHE A 72 6.03 -3.14 -6.12
N LEU A 73 7.18 -3.68 -5.71
CA LEU A 73 8.48 -3.07 -5.96
C LEU A 73 8.85 -3.17 -7.45
N ARG A 74 9.28 -2.05 -8.01
CA ARG A 74 9.80 -1.94 -9.37
C ARG A 74 11.17 -1.29 -9.36
N ASN A 75 12.10 -1.94 -10.04
CA ASN A 75 13.44 -1.41 -10.28
C ASN A 75 13.58 -1.15 -11.78
N ARG A 76 13.90 0.07 -12.15
CA ARG A 76 14.07 0.46 -13.55
C ARG A 76 15.34 1.27 -13.74
N ASN A 77 16.00 1.06 -14.87
CA ASN A 77 17.04 1.95 -15.37
C ASN A 77 16.40 2.86 -16.43
N VAL A 78 16.32 4.14 -16.16
CA VAL A 78 15.58 5.10 -16.97
C VAL A 78 16.52 6.18 -17.51
N ALA A 79 16.38 6.50 -18.79
CA ALA A 79 17.08 7.63 -19.38
C ALA A 79 16.45 8.95 -18.92
N VAL A 80 17.30 9.93 -18.63
CA VAL A 80 16.87 11.28 -18.25
C VAL A 80 16.75 12.12 -19.51
N THR A 81 15.58 12.67 -19.79
CA THR A 81 15.34 13.53 -20.93
C THR A 81 14.95 14.93 -20.43
N ASN A 82 15.68 15.97 -20.83
CA ASN A 82 15.47 17.34 -20.37
C ASN A 82 15.46 17.49 -18.83
N GLN A 83 16.33 16.74 -18.15
CA GLN A 83 16.40 16.65 -16.67
C GLN A 83 15.17 15.97 -16.02
N GLU A 84 14.29 15.38 -16.79
CA GLU A 84 13.07 14.76 -16.28
C GLU A 84 13.03 13.27 -16.62
N ILE A 85 12.47 12.51 -15.71
CA ILE A 85 12.04 11.13 -15.94
C ILE A 85 10.53 11.06 -15.73
N GLN A 86 9.88 10.27 -16.56
CA GLN A 86 8.45 10.03 -16.45
C GLN A 86 8.21 8.60 -15.94
N LEU A 87 7.38 8.50 -14.91
CA LEU A 87 6.95 7.27 -14.29
C LEU A 87 5.42 7.30 -14.24
N SER A 88 4.77 6.45 -14.99
CA SER A 88 3.30 6.44 -15.09
C SER A 88 2.63 5.67 -13.96
N ASP A 89 3.36 4.75 -13.32
CA ASP A 89 2.83 3.76 -12.40
C ASP A 89 3.47 3.82 -10.99
N TRP A 90 4.04 4.96 -10.62
CA TRP A 90 4.67 5.09 -9.30
C TRP A 90 3.68 5.58 -8.24
N TYR A 91 3.83 5.06 -7.03
CA TYR A 91 3.09 5.48 -5.85
C TYR A 91 4.02 6.08 -4.78
N TYR A 92 5.15 5.41 -4.53
CA TYR A 92 6.15 5.84 -3.56
C TYR A 92 7.54 5.51 -4.07
N ILE A 93 8.44 6.50 -4.07
CA ILE A 93 9.82 6.31 -4.48
C ILE A 93 10.61 5.84 -3.28
N ASN A 94 11.19 4.65 -3.39
CA ASN A 94 11.98 4.04 -2.33
C ASN A 94 13.42 4.58 -2.33
N ASP A 95 14.09 4.50 -3.48
CA ASP A 95 15.47 4.92 -3.65
C ASP A 95 15.78 5.23 -5.11
N TRP A 96 16.81 6.01 -5.35
CA TRP A 96 17.36 6.23 -6.68
C TRP A 96 18.83 6.56 -6.61
N TYR A 97 19.59 6.20 -7.65
CA TYR A 97 21.01 6.47 -7.73
C TYR A 97 21.44 6.54 -9.19
N THR A 98 22.64 7.11 -9.41
CA THR A 98 23.37 7.06 -10.67
C THR A 98 24.61 6.21 -10.49
N ASP A 99 25.22 5.74 -11.57
CA ASP A 99 26.43 4.93 -11.49
C ASP A 99 27.62 5.68 -10.83
N GLU A 100 27.59 7.01 -10.87
CA GLU A 100 28.61 7.88 -10.27
C GLU A 100 28.21 8.42 -8.89
N SER A 101 26.96 8.28 -8.47
CA SER A 101 26.45 8.88 -7.23
C SER A 101 27.00 8.15 -6.00
N ARG A 102 27.42 8.95 -5.00
CA ARG A 102 27.72 8.47 -3.65
C ARG A 102 26.50 8.58 -2.73
N SER A 103 25.65 9.56 -3.00
CA SER A 103 24.39 9.81 -2.29
C SER A 103 23.49 10.56 -3.24
N ALA A 104 22.26 10.09 -3.39
CA ALA A 104 21.21 10.75 -4.16
C ALA A 104 20.09 11.17 -3.18
N GLU A 105 19.57 12.36 -3.35
CA GLU A 105 18.63 12.96 -2.40
C GLU A 105 17.37 13.43 -3.13
N ILE A 106 16.19 13.23 -2.53
CA ILE A 106 14.96 13.86 -2.99
C ILE A 106 14.69 15.05 -2.09
N ILE A 107 14.65 16.25 -2.69
CA ILE A 107 14.42 17.49 -1.98
C ILE A 107 13.04 18.07 -2.27
N SER A 108 12.53 18.86 -1.35
CA SER A 108 11.26 19.56 -1.54
C SER A 108 11.38 20.68 -2.58
N GLN A 109 10.26 21.04 -3.21
CA GLN A 109 10.19 22.19 -4.11
C GLN A 109 10.62 23.50 -3.42
N GLN A 110 10.39 23.62 -2.12
CA GLN A 110 10.79 24.82 -1.35
C GLN A 110 12.31 24.92 -1.19
N GLU A 111 13.00 23.79 -1.04
CA GLU A 111 14.46 23.76 -0.92
C GLU A 111 15.18 23.93 -2.25
N LEU A 112 14.49 23.63 -3.37
CA LEU A 112 15.08 23.66 -4.70
C LEU A 112 15.75 24.98 -5.02
N GLY A 113 15.07 26.11 -4.79
CA GLY A 113 15.59 27.45 -5.07
C GLY A 113 16.88 27.77 -4.30
N MET A 114 16.97 27.30 -3.07
CA MET A 114 18.15 27.47 -2.22
C MET A 114 19.30 26.55 -2.66
N ARG A 115 19.00 25.32 -3.09
CA ARG A 115 20.00 24.31 -3.45
C ARG A 115 20.65 24.57 -4.81
N ILE A 116 19.89 25.02 -5.83
CA ILE A 116 20.41 25.24 -7.19
C ILE A 116 21.54 26.28 -7.18
N ASN A 117 21.39 27.35 -6.40
CA ASN A 117 22.34 28.46 -6.37
C ASN A 117 23.31 28.39 -5.17
N HIS A 118 23.28 27.32 -4.39
CA HIS A 118 24.12 27.23 -3.19
C HIS A 118 25.59 27.00 -3.55
N PRO A 119 26.54 27.80 -3.06
CA PRO A 119 27.93 27.70 -3.48
C PRO A 119 28.62 26.38 -3.10
N ILE A 120 28.19 25.75 -2.01
CA ILE A 120 28.82 24.53 -1.48
C ILE A 120 27.94 23.29 -1.73
N ARG A 121 26.61 23.42 -1.68
CA ARG A 121 25.65 22.31 -1.81
C ARG A 121 25.02 22.20 -3.19
N LYS A 122 25.70 22.67 -4.20
CA LYS A 122 25.27 22.58 -5.60
C LYS A 122 25.26 21.11 -6.04
N ALA A 123 24.28 20.75 -6.89
CA ALA A 123 24.23 19.42 -7.48
C ALA A 123 25.52 19.11 -8.28
N THR A 124 26.05 17.92 -8.08
CA THR A 124 27.15 17.35 -8.84
C THR A 124 26.81 15.91 -9.24
N THR A 125 27.50 15.32 -10.20
CA THR A 125 27.30 13.91 -10.59
C THR A 125 27.49 12.94 -9.42
N LYS A 126 28.35 13.29 -8.44
CA LYS A 126 28.57 12.49 -7.21
C LYS A 126 27.51 12.70 -6.14
N TYR A 127 26.86 13.84 -6.13
CA TYR A 127 25.82 14.24 -5.18
C TYR A 127 24.64 14.84 -5.93
N PRO A 128 23.95 14.05 -6.75
CA PRO A 128 22.78 14.52 -7.46
C PRO A 128 21.60 14.66 -6.48
N PHE A 129 20.67 15.53 -6.84
CA PHE A 129 19.40 15.59 -6.15
C PHE A 129 18.24 15.65 -7.15
N ALA A 130 17.07 15.29 -6.71
CA ALA A 130 15.87 15.33 -7.51
C ALA A 130 14.71 16.00 -6.75
N THR A 131 13.74 16.50 -7.48
CA THR A 131 12.45 16.93 -6.92
C THR A 131 11.33 16.13 -7.56
N ILE A 132 10.28 15.88 -6.79
CA ILE A 132 9.07 15.24 -7.30
C ILE A 132 8.31 16.24 -8.18
N ILE A 133 7.94 15.81 -9.36
CA ILE A 133 7.04 16.50 -10.29
C ILE A 133 5.79 15.65 -10.53
N GLU A 134 4.79 16.16 -11.20
CA GLU A 134 3.49 15.52 -11.40
C GLU A 134 3.61 14.05 -11.87
N ASN A 135 4.47 13.78 -12.86
CA ASN A 135 4.59 12.46 -13.48
C ASN A 135 5.97 11.83 -13.29
N GLY A 136 6.69 12.16 -12.23
CA GLY A 136 8.00 11.57 -11.99
C GLY A 136 8.97 12.44 -11.19
N LEU A 137 10.23 12.48 -11.63
CA LEU A 137 11.29 13.25 -10.98
C LEU A 137 11.97 14.20 -11.95
N LYS A 138 12.34 15.39 -11.46
CA LYS A 138 13.27 16.31 -12.09
C LYS A 138 14.61 16.25 -11.38
N ILE A 139 15.70 16.10 -12.15
CA ILE A 139 17.01 15.69 -11.66
C ILE A 139 18.03 16.78 -11.91
N TRP A 140 18.91 16.99 -10.97
CA TRP A 140 20.11 17.85 -11.07
C TRP A 140 21.37 17.06 -10.68
N PRO A 141 22.49 17.35 -11.36
CA PRO A 141 22.71 18.30 -12.47
C PRO A 141 22.16 17.78 -13.81
N SER A 142 22.10 18.67 -14.80
CA SER A 142 21.65 18.36 -16.17
C SER A 142 22.55 17.37 -16.93
N THR A 143 23.71 17.08 -16.39
CA THR A 143 24.67 16.11 -16.95
C THR A 143 24.34 14.66 -16.65
N VAL A 144 23.34 14.39 -15.82
CA VAL A 144 22.87 13.03 -15.53
C VAL A 144 22.06 12.52 -16.71
N GLU A 145 22.50 11.47 -17.35
CA GLU A 145 21.86 10.89 -18.54
C GLU A 145 20.97 9.69 -18.19
N ARG A 146 21.29 8.95 -17.13
CA ARG A 146 20.57 7.75 -16.71
C ARG A 146 20.55 7.64 -15.20
N ILE A 147 19.48 7.06 -14.69
CA ILE A 147 19.34 6.72 -13.26
C ILE A 147 18.80 5.31 -13.10
N ASN A 148 19.17 4.71 -11.99
CA ASN A 148 18.53 3.54 -11.45
C ASN A 148 17.54 3.99 -10.38
N ILE A 149 16.28 3.64 -10.53
CA ILE A 149 15.21 4.02 -9.60
C ILE A 149 14.48 2.79 -9.10
N SER A 150 14.24 2.78 -7.79
CA SER A 150 13.44 1.80 -7.09
C SER A 150 12.20 2.48 -6.54
N TYR A 151 11.02 1.99 -6.89
CA TYR A 151 9.75 2.56 -6.43
C TYR A 151 8.69 1.50 -6.27
N TYR A 152 7.68 1.80 -5.45
CA TYR A 152 6.50 0.98 -5.30
C TYR A 152 5.39 1.49 -6.23
N ARG A 153 4.79 0.59 -7.00
CA ARG A 153 3.57 0.89 -7.74
C ARG A 153 2.34 0.72 -6.83
N PRO A 154 1.21 1.36 -7.12
CA PRO A 154 -0.02 1.04 -6.42
C PRO A 154 -0.42 -0.41 -6.70
N PRO A 155 -1.09 -1.10 -5.76
CA PRO A 155 -1.70 -2.38 -6.03
C PRO A 155 -2.80 -2.23 -7.09
N ASN A 156 -3.02 -3.27 -7.88
CA ASN A 156 -4.13 -3.28 -8.83
C ASN A 156 -5.46 -3.13 -8.07
N GLU A 157 -6.39 -2.46 -8.71
CA GLU A 157 -7.75 -2.33 -8.17
C GLU A 157 -8.43 -3.70 -8.22
N PRO A 158 -8.84 -4.27 -7.07
CA PRO A 158 -9.54 -5.53 -7.05
C PRO A 158 -10.96 -5.36 -7.61
N SER A 159 -11.48 -6.36 -8.29
CA SER A 159 -12.88 -6.44 -8.68
C SER A 159 -13.51 -7.73 -8.18
N PHE A 160 -14.80 -7.65 -7.83
CA PHE A 160 -15.53 -8.77 -7.29
C PHE A 160 -16.83 -8.98 -8.07
N VAL A 161 -16.74 -9.76 -9.16
CA VAL A 161 -17.87 -9.99 -10.05
C VAL A 161 -18.63 -11.23 -9.62
N THR A 162 -19.94 -11.08 -9.42
CA THR A 162 -20.85 -12.17 -9.06
C THR A 162 -22.06 -12.18 -9.98
N SER A 163 -22.58 -13.35 -10.27
CA SER A 163 -23.84 -13.58 -10.95
C SER A 163 -24.83 -14.29 -10.02
N VAL A 164 -26.11 -14.12 -10.28
CA VAL A 164 -27.16 -14.85 -9.56
C VAL A 164 -27.59 -16.03 -10.42
N ASN A 165 -27.46 -17.23 -9.88
CA ASN A 165 -27.97 -18.42 -10.54
C ASN A 165 -29.49 -18.34 -10.66
N THR A 166 -30.00 -18.39 -11.86
CA THR A 166 -31.45 -18.26 -12.15
C THR A 166 -32.27 -19.44 -11.66
N THR A 167 -31.63 -20.57 -11.34
CA THR A 167 -32.31 -21.82 -10.94
C THR A 167 -32.60 -21.85 -9.44
N ASP A 168 -31.64 -21.42 -8.60
CA ASP A 168 -31.75 -21.55 -7.15
C ASP A 168 -31.56 -20.19 -6.41
N GLY A 169 -31.24 -19.11 -7.14
CA GLY A 169 -31.03 -17.78 -6.57
C GLY A 169 -29.69 -17.64 -5.82
N SER A 170 -28.80 -18.62 -5.91
CA SER A 170 -27.48 -18.56 -5.28
C SER A 170 -26.57 -17.56 -5.98
N LEU A 171 -25.64 -16.95 -5.21
CA LEU A 171 -24.57 -16.14 -5.78
C LEU A 171 -23.45 -17.04 -6.28
N GLU A 172 -23.07 -16.84 -7.52
CA GLU A 172 -21.93 -17.50 -8.16
C GLU A 172 -20.84 -16.47 -8.41
N TYR A 173 -19.61 -16.81 -8.01
CA TYR A 173 -18.43 -15.97 -8.21
C TYR A 173 -17.81 -16.23 -9.58
N ASP A 174 -17.59 -15.17 -10.35
CA ASP A 174 -16.90 -15.25 -11.64
C ASP A 174 -15.40 -14.98 -11.45
N GLU A 175 -14.62 -16.05 -11.33
CA GLU A 175 -13.18 -15.99 -11.16
C GLU A 175 -12.46 -15.42 -12.39
N VAL A 176 -13.05 -15.56 -13.59
CA VAL A 176 -12.39 -15.15 -14.85
C VAL A 176 -12.43 -13.64 -15.04
N THR A 177 -13.53 -13.01 -14.67
CA THR A 177 -13.72 -11.56 -14.84
C THR A 177 -13.35 -10.76 -13.59
N SER A 178 -13.20 -11.42 -12.43
CA SER A 178 -12.78 -10.78 -11.18
C SER A 178 -11.27 -10.57 -11.15
N THR A 179 -10.84 -9.47 -10.49
CA THR A 179 -9.43 -9.20 -10.22
C THR A 179 -9.13 -9.47 -8.77
N GLU A 180 -8.23 -10.43 -8.52
CA GLU A 180 -7.84 -10.82 -7.18
C GLU A 180 -6.90 -9.79 -6.52
N LEU A 181 -6.90 -9.77 -5.17
CA LEU A 181 -5.91 -9.03 -4.38
C LEU A 181 -4.52 -9.63 -4.60
N GLU A 182 -3.54 -8.77 -4.88
CA GLU A 182 -2.13 -9.18 -5.13
C GLU A 182 -1.33 -9.49 -3.87
N TRP A 183 -1.92 -9.30 -2.70
CA TRP A 183 -1.29 -9.50 -1.38
C TRP A 183 -1.10 -10.98 -1.03
N ALA A 184 -0.11 -11.25 -0.19
CA ALA A 184 0.02 -12.55 0.46
C ALA A 184 -1.20 -12.85 1.36
N ASP A 185 -1.44 -14.13 1.65
CA ASP A 185 -2.66 -14.53 2.36
C ASP A 185 -2.81 -13.92 3.76
N HIS A 186 -1.71 -13.72 4.48
CA HIS A 186 -1.75 -13.06 5.79
C HIS A 186 -2.17 -11.58 5.68
N ASN A 187 -1.68 -10.87 4.66
CA ASN A 187 -2.08 -9.49 4.42
C ASN A 187 -3.56 -9.37 3.95
N LYS A 188 -4.07 -10.40 3.26
CA LYS A 188 -5.50 -10.47 2.92
C LYS A 188 -6.37 -10.61 4.17
N LEU A 189 -5.88 -11.32 5.20
CA LEU A 189 -6.56 -11.37 6.50
C LEU A 189 -6.55 -10.03 7.22
N ASP A 190 -5.48 -9.25 7.10
CA ASP A 190 -5.43 -7.89 7.66
C ASP A 190 -6.46 -6.98 6.98
N ILE A 191 -6.60 -7.09 5.66
CA ILE A 191 -7.67 -6.39 4.90
C ILE A 191 -9.04 -6.79 5.43
N LEU A 192 -9.28 -8.09 5.63
CA LEU A 192 -10.53 -8.60 6.17
C LEU A 192 -10.81 -8.04 7.57
N HIS A 193 -9.80 -8.00 8.46
CA HIS A 193 -9.92 -7.39 9.78
C HIS A 193 -10.29 -5.91 9.70
N MET A 194 -9.69 -5.15 8.80
CA MET A 194 -10.04 -3.74 8.60
C MET A 194 -11.49 -3.56 8.13
N ILE A 195 -11.97 -4.44 7.23
CA ILE A 195 -13.37 -4.42 6.79
C ILE A 195 -14.29 -4.70 7.98
N MET A 196 -13.99 -5.75 8.76
CA MET A 196 -14.80 -6.11 9.94
C MET A 196 -14.84 -4.98 10.98
N GLN A 197 -13.72 -4.31 11.22
CA GLN A 197 -13.67 -3.15 12.12
C GLN A 197 -14.58 -2.02 11.66
N ASP A 198 -14.56 -1.70 10.38
CA ASP A 198 -15.42 -0.64 9.81
C ASP A 198 -16.90 -1.02 9.85
N MET A 199 -17.21 -2.30 9.76
CA MET A 199 -18.57 -2.82 9.96
C MET A 199 -19.00 -2.85 11.44
N GLY A 200 -18.12 -2.45 12.37
CA GLY A 200 -18.40 -2.51 13.81
C GLY A 200 -18.41 -3.93 14.39
N ILE A 201 -17.93 -4.91 13.64
CA ILE A 201 -17.76 -6.28 14.12
C ILE A 201 -16.50 -6.31 14.96
N ASN A 202 -16.66 -6.21 16.28
CA ASN A 202 -15.52 -6.31 17.19
C ASN A 202 -15.18 -7.79 17.41
N ILE A 203 -14.11 -8.26 16.81
CA ILE A 203 -13.61 -9.64 17.01
C ILE A 203 -12.92 -9.80 18.35
N GLU A 204 -12.41 -8.73 18.90
CA GLU A 204 -11.89 -8.67 20.26
C GLU A 204 -13.08 -8.78 21.24
N ARG A 205 -13.51 -10.01 21.52
CA ARG A 205 -14.41 -10.26 22.62
C ARG A 205 -13.57 -10.24 23.89
N PRO A 206 -13.62 -9.19 24.71
CA PRO A 206 -12.93 -9.15 25.99
C PRO A 206 -13.35 -10.32 26.91
N ASP A 207 -14.55 -10.87 26.67
CA ASP A 207 -15.08 -12.04 27.37
C ASP A 207 -14.27 -13.32 27.06
N LEU A 208 -13.75 -13.48 25.85
CA LEU A 208 -12.92 -14.64 25.49
C LEU A 208 -11.49 -14.52 26.04
N GLU A 209 -10.92 -13.33 26.08
CA GLU A 209 -9.63 -13.08 26.73
C GLU A 209 -9.73 -13.32 28.25
N GLN A 210 -10.79 -12.82 28.89
CA GLN A 210 -11.04 -13.08 30.32
C GLN A 210 -11.31 -14.56 30.60
N TYR A 211 -12.00 -15.26 29.69
CA TYR A 211 -12.23 -16.71 29.84
C TYR A 211 -10.96 -17.51 29.64
N ALA A 212 -10.15 -17.17 28.64
CA ALA A 212 -8.85 -17.80 28.43
C ALA A 212 -7.88 -17.52 29.59
N GLY A 213 -7.87 -16.29 30.12
CA GLY A 213 -7.10 -15.94 31.32
C GLY A 213 -7.51 -16.74 32.54
N LYS A 214 -8.82 -16.91 32.79
CA LYS A 214 -9.33 -17.75 33.90
C LYS A 214 -9.02 -19.25 33.75
N LEU A 215 -8.98 -19.77 32.51
CA LEU A 215 -8.58 -21.15 32.25
C LEU A 215 -7.09 -21.37 32.52
N VAL A 216 -6.24 -20.40 32.23
CA VAL A 216 -4.80 -20.47 32.53
C VAL A 216 -4.52 -20.34 34.02
N GLU A 217 -5.27 -19.51 34.76
CA GLU A 217 -5.14 -19.34 36.20
C GLU A 217 -5.76 -20.48 37.00
N GLY A 218 -6.83 -21.10 36.49
CA GLY A 218 -7.53 -22.23 37.16
C GLY A 218 -6.90 -23.61 36.94
N GLY A 219 -5.84 -23.69 36.15
CA GLY A 219 -5.12 -24.94 35.84
C GLY A 219 -3.92 -25.23 36.73
N LYS A 220 -3.89 -24.70 37.97
CA LYS A 220 -2.93 -25.07 39.02
C LYS A 220 -3.58 -25.98 40.06
#